data_f374ccf2986a50fc3ac51d3f95c0bf0d
#
_entry.id   f374ccf2986a50fc3ac51d3f95c0bf0d
#
_cell.length_a   1.000
_cell.length_b   1.000
_cell.length_c   1.000
_cell.angle_alpha   90.00
_cell.angle_beta   90.00
_cell.angle_gamma   90.00
#
_symmetry.space_group_name_H-M   'P 1'
#
loop_
_entity.id
_entity.type
_entity.pdbx_description
1 polymer ?
#
loop_
_entity_poly.entity_id
_entity_poly.type
_entity_poly.pdbx_seq_one_letter_code
_entity_poly.pdbx_strand_id
1 'polypeptide(L)'
;MDLEITNFGQINDAKINLKKINVVGGVNSSGKSIVSKLLYCLIKSKINDESLDYLLDSEGLGDLKDENITFESDFDLTDVYYINDISILDLKNLDVLRVDHINHIKEALEEDTKISSCETLLKIENIIGNDPLTSDIISSGIKEIGIIQLLLQTNKLKENTFLIMDEPESCLHPQWEIKFAEILVLLAKEFNIHIYLNSYSAMFIEAISLYAQYYDLIKDTNFYLTQKQDNGLYNFKKISPKNMGEVYENLTKPYDELDKLKAKILFKE
;
A
#
# COMPACT_ATOMS: atom_id res chain seq x y z
N MET A 1 12.63 10.08 -5.93
CA MET A 1 11.55 9.85 -6.91
C MET A 1 10.40 10.79 -6.57
N ASP A 2 9.93 11.57 -7.53
CA ASP A 2 8.89 12.56 -7.32
C ASP A 2 7.72 12.33 -8.27
N LEU A 3 6.50 12.35 -7.74
CA LEU A 3 5.24 12.23 -8.48
C LEU A 3 4.38 13.44 -8.18
N GLU A 4 3.99 14.17 -9.22
CA GLU A 4 2.98 15.20 -9.12
C GLU A 4 1.77 14.84 -9.98
N ILE A 5 0.57 15.00 -9.41
CA ILE A 5 -0.70 14.78 -10.10
C ILE A 5 -1.59 16.00 -9.85
N THR A 6 -2.18 16.54 -10.90
CA THR A 6 -3.07 17.69 -10.80
C THR A 6 -4.37 17.45 -11.56
N ASN A 7 -5.50 17.80 -10.94
CA ASN A 7 -6.83 17.80 -11.56
C ASN A 7 -7.21 16.49 -12.28
N PHE A 8 -6.99 15.35 -11.60
CA PHE A 8 -7.36 14.05 -12.15
C PHE A 8 -8.24 13.24 -11.17
N GLY A 9 -9.38 12.77 -11.63
CA GLY A 9 -10.35 12.02 -10.83
C GLY A 9 -10.76 12.81 -9.58
N GLN A 10 -10.51 12.26 -8.39
CA GLN A 10 -10.75 12.92 -7.11
C GLN A 10 -9.58 13.77 -6.62
N ILE A 11 -8.46 13.80 -7.34
CA ILE A 11 -7.24 14.50 -6.94
C ILE A 11 -7.27 15.93 -7.50
N ASN A 12 -7.17 16.92 -6.62
CA ASN A 12 -6.94 18.31 -6.99
C ASN A 12 -5.43 18.59 -7.14
N ASP A 13 -4.65 18.20 -6.12
CA ASP A 13 -3.18 18.32 -6.14
C ASP A 13 -2.56 17.24 -5.26
N ALA A 14 -1.62 16.49 -5.81
CA ALA A 14 -0.83 15.49 -5.09
C ALA A 14 0.64 15.63 -5.47
N LYS A 15 1.44 16.09 -4.52
CA LYS A 15 2.90 16.17 -4.64
C LYS A 15 3.53 15.17 -3.69
N ILE A 16 4.01 14.06 -4.24
CA ILE A 16 4.50 12.93 -3.48
C ILE A 16 5.99 12.74 -3.77
N ASN A 17 6.82 13.10 -2.82
CA ASN A 17 8.23 12.75 -2.83
C ASN A 17 8.38 11.36 -2.21
N LEU A 18 8.70 10.37 -3.06
CA LEU A 18 8.80 8.98 -2.63
C LEU A 18 10.16 8.70 -1.99
N LYS A 19 10.10 8.01 -0.86
CA LYS A 19 11.24 7.50 -0.10
C LYS A 19 11.17 5.96 -0.02
N LYS A 20 11.91 5.39 0.93
CA LYS A 20 11.93 3.95 1.17
C LYS A 20 10.54 3.43 1.56
N ILE A 21 9.85 4.12 2.49
CA ILE A 21 8.48 3.82 2.90
C ILE A 21 7.62 5.07 2.71
N ASN A 22 6.46 4.91 2.09
CA ASN A 22 5.51 5.99 1.86
C ASN A 22 4.12 5.53 2.27
N VAL A 23 3.48 6.29 3.14
CA VAL A 23 2.16 5.95 3.68
C VAL A 23 1.21 7.09 3.40
N VAL A 24 0.08 6.79 2.75
CA VAL A 24 -0.98 7.76 2.47
C VAL A 24 -2.22 7.37 3.25
N GLY A 25 -2.53 8.19 4.26
CA GLY A 25 -3.78 8.09 5.01
C GLY A 25 -4.91 8.88 4.36
N GLY A 26 -6.15 8.43 4.54
CA GLY A 26 -7.29 9.20 4.08
C GLY A 26 -8.56 8.39 3.92
N VAL A 27 -9.68 9.10 3.80
CA VAL A 27 -11.01 8.50 3.63
C VAL A 27 -11.15 7.78 2.29
N ASN A 28 -12.18 6.92 2.17
CA ASN A 28 -12.50 6.26 0.91
C ASN A 28 -12.82 7.29 -0.18
N SER A 29 -12.55 6.93 -1.43
CA SER A 29 -12.78 7.77 -2.61
C SER A 29 -12.02 9.11 -2.59
N SER A 30 -10.87 9.18 -1.93
CA SER A 30 -10.02 10.38 -1.91
C SER A 30 -8.90 10.38 -2.94
N GLY A 31 -8.88 9.40 -3.85
CA GLY A 31 -7.88 9.30 -4.92
C GLY A 31 -6.64 8.46 -4.58
N LYS A 32 -6.55 7.84 -3.39
CA LYS A 32 -5.39 7.02 -2.98
C LYS A 32 -5.06 5.91 -3.97
N SER A 33 -6.06 5.10 -4.35
CA SER A 33 -5.87 3.99 -5.29
C SER A 33 -5.53 4.44 -6.72
N ILE A 34 -5.91 5.68 -7.10
CA ILE A 34 -5.46 6.29 -8.37
C ILE A 34 -3.93 6.44 -8.34
N VAL A 35 -3.39 6.93 -7.21
CA VAL A 35 -1.93 7.08 -7.05
C VAL A 35 -1.23 5.74 -7.08
N SER A 36 -1.76 4.70 -6.41
CA SER A 36 -1.20 3.34 -6.44
C SER A 36 -1.10 2.79 -7.86
N LYS A 37 -2.21 2.82 -8.60
CA LYS A 37 -2.28 2.34 -9.98
C LYS A 37 -1.33 3.10 -10.89
N LEU A 38 -1.31 4.42 -10.76
CA LEU A 38 -0.42 5.27 -11.55
C LEU A 38 1.04 4.98 -11.26
N LEU A 39 1.44 4.85 -10.00
CA LEU A 39 2.80 4.45 -9.63
C LEU A 39 3.18 3.10 -10.22
N TYR A 40 2.28 2.11 -10.17
CA TYR A 40 2.49 0.81 -10.79
C TYR A 40 2.75 0.95 -12.29
N CYS A 41 1.88 1.65 -13.03
CA CYS A 41 2.02 1.84 -14.47
C CYS A 41 3.33 2.56 -14.84
N LEU A 42 3.65 3.67 -14.15
CA LEU A 42 4.84 4.47 -14.41
C LEU A 42 6.14 3.71 -14.15
N ILE A 43 6.19 2.97 -13.03
CA ILE A 43 7.37 2.18 -12.66
C ILE A 43 7.52 0.99 -13.60
N LYS A 44 6.44 0.26 -13.88
CA LYS A 44 6.47 -0.91 -14.76
C LYS A 44 6.86 -0.54 -16.20
N SER A 45 6.28 0.52 -16.73
CA SER A 45 6.64 1.04 -18.06
C SER A 45 8.13 1.37 -18.15
N LYS A 46 8.70 1.96 -17.09
CA LYS A 46 10.12 2.32 -17.06
C LYS A 46 11.05 1.11 -16.95
N ILE A 47 10.66 0.08 -16.17
CA ILE A 47 11.49 -1.12 -15.96
C ILE A 47 11.49 -2.02 -17.19
N ASN A 48 10.31 -2.25 -17.78
CA ASN A 48 10.12 -3.26 -18.83
C ASN A 48 10.09 -2.67 -20.25
N ASP A 49 10.20 -1.35 -20.41
CA ASP A 49 10.01 -0.64 -21.69
C ASP A 49 8.62 -0.93 -22.31
N GLU A 50 7.61 -1.11 -21.43
CA GLU A 50 6.22 -1.35 -21.83
C GLU A 50 5.50 -0.02 -22.13
N SER A 51 4.51 -0.06 -23.06
CA SER A 51 3.71 1.13 -23.38
C SER A 51 2.94 1.62 -22.15
N LEU A 52 3.19 2.87 -21.73
CA LEU A 52 2.49 3.50 -20.63
C LEU A 52 0.98 3.60 -20.89
N ASP A 53 0.59 3.95 -22.14
CA ASP A 53 -0.83 4.07 -22.52
C ASP A 53 -1.57 2.73 -22.34
N TYR A 54 -0.94 1.62 -22.75
CA TYR A 54 -1.50 0.28 -22.55
C TYR A 54 -1.70 -0.03 -21.06
N LEU A 55 -0.71 0.26 -20.23
CA LEU A 55 -0.79 0.02 -18.78
C LEU A 55 -1.85 0.90 -18.11
N LEU A 56 -1.94 2.18 -18.49
CA LEU A 56 -2.98 3.09 -17.99
C LEU A 56 -4.39 2.61 -18.36
N ASP A 57 -4.59 2.18 -19.60
CA ASP A 57 -5.87 1.64 -20.05
C ASP A 57 -6.25 0.37 -19.28
N SER A 58 -5.30 -0.54 -19.05
CA SER A 58 -5.53 -1.79 -18.31
C SER A 58 -5.93 -1.55 -16.85
N GLU A 59 -5.41 -0.48 -16.24
CA GLU A 59 -5.71 -0.10 -14.85
C GLU A 59 -6.92 0.85 -14.73
N GLY A 60 -7.57 1.19 -15.86
CA GLY A 60 -8.72 2.09 -15.91
C GLY A 60 -8.35 3.57 -15.71
N LEU A 61 -7.15 3.95 -16.12
CA LEU A 61 -6.62 5.31 -16.08
C LEU A 61 -6.43 5.93 -17.47
N GLY A 62 -7.00 5.36 -18.52
CA GLY A 62 -6.80 5.80 -19.91
C GLY A 62 -7.23 7.25 -20.22
N ASP A 63 -8.06 7.86 -19.37
CA ASP A 63 -8.43 9.26 -19.49
C ASP A 63 -7.36 10.24 -18.96
N LEU A 64 -6.28 9.72 -18.37
CA LEU A 64 -5.19 10.52 -17.81
C LEU A 64 -4.34 11.11 -18.96
N LYS A 65 -4.07 12.40 -18.89
CA LYS A 65 -3.26 13.12 -19.87
C LYS A 65 -1.91 13.51 -19.31
N ASP A 66 -0.91 13.60 -20.15
CA ASP A 66 0.46 14.00 -19.78
C ASP A 66 0.51 15.32 -18.99
N GLU A 67 -0.38 16.28 -19.33
CA GLU A 67 -0.46 17.57 -18.64
C GLU A 67 -0.87 17.46 -17.14
N ASN A 68 -1.42 16.32 -16.74
CA ASN A 68 -1.87 16.07 -15.37
C ASN A 68 -0.81 15.41 -14.49
N ILE A 69 0.30 14.94 -15.09
CA ILE A 69 1.30 14.14 -14.41
C ILE A 69 2.70 14.65 -14.66
N THR A 70 3.50 14.69 -13.60
CA THR A 70 4.96 14.75 -13.70
C THR A 70 5.55 13.64 -12.86
N PHE A 71 6.44 12.83 -13.45
CA PHE A 71 7.10 11.73 -12.76
C PHE A 71 8.59 11.73 -13.05
N GLU A 72 9.38 11.88 -11.99
CA GLU A 72 10.84 11.80 -12.05
C GLU A 72 11.32 10.68 -11.14
N SER A 73 12.12 9.77 -11.66
CA SER A 73 12.67 8.65 -10.92
C SER A 73 14.16 8.49 -11.18
N ASP A 74 14.91 8.54 -10.10
CA ASP A 74 16.35 8.26 -10.00
C ASP A 74 16.64 6.90 -9.33
N PHE A 75 15.60 6.15 -8.94
CA PHE A 75 15.75 4.82 -8.36
C PHE A 75 16.03 3.78 -9.44
N ASP A 76 17.00 2.92 -9.16
CA ASP A 76 17.31 1.73 -9.97
C ASP A 76 16.45 0.57 -9.48
N LEU A 77 15.18 0.56 -9.90
CA LEU A 77 14.20 -0.45 -9.49
C LEU A 77 14.32 -1.70 -10.35
N THR A 78 14.16 -2.87 -9.73
CA THR A 78 14.26 -4.18 -10.39
C THR A 78 12.91 -4.76 -10.78
N ASP A 79 11.85 -4.43 -10.03
CA ASP A 79 10.48 -4.88 -10.29
C ASP A 79 9.46 -4.04 -9.49
N VAL A 80 8.17 -4.18 -9.81
CA VAL A 80 7.06 -3.53 -9.10
C VAL A 80 5.90 -4.49 -8.93
N TYR A 81 5.39 -4.62 -7.70
CA TYR A 81 4.20 -5.41 -7.39
C TYR A 81 3.14 -4.52 -6.77
N TYR A 82 1.90 -4.64 -7.27
CA TYR A 82 0.75 -3.92 -6.73
C TYR A 82 -0.30 -4.90 -6.21
N ILE A 83 -0.51 -4.91 -4.90
CA ILE A 83 -1.46 -5.77 -4.19
C ILE A 83 -2.62 -4.89 -3.72
N ASN A 84 -3.81 -5.12 -4.27
CA ASN A 84 -5.03 -4.37 -3.93
C ASN A 84 -6.23 -5.26 -3.62
N ASP A 85 -6.12 -6.56 -3.82
CA ASP A 85 -7.22 -7.51 -3.61
C ASP A 85 -6.68 -8.87 -3.18
N ILE A 86 -7.24 -9.38 -2.10
CA ILE A 86 -6.92 -10.68 -1.50
C ILE A 86 -7.39 -11.83 -2.41
N SER A 87 -8.38 -11.59 -3.26
CA SER A 87 -8.92 -12.59 -4.18
C SER A 87 -7.89 -13.14 -5.18
N ILE A 88 -6.71 -12.51 -5.29
CA ILE A 88 -5.60 -12.98 -6.14
C ILE A 88 -5.26 -14.45 -5.86
N LEU A 89 -5.30 -14.89 -4.59
CA LEU A 89 -5.03 -16.29 -4.23
C LEU A 89 -6.18 -17.25 -4.57
N ASP A 90 -7.40 -16.76 -4.69
CA ASP A 90 -8.59 -17.55 -5.02
C ASP A 90 -8.78 -17.74 -6.53
N LEU A 91 -8.00 -17.01 -7.34
CA LEU A 91 -8.13 -16.93 -8.80
C LEU A 91 -7.48 -18.09 -9.56
N LYS A 92 -7.24 -19.25 -8.93
CA LYS A 92 -6.63 -20.43 -9.61
C LYS A 92 -7.30 -20.90 -10.90
N ASN A 93 -8.54 -20.43 -11.20
CA ASN A 93 -9.34 -20.88 -12.35
C ASN A 93 -9.99 -19.74 -13.16
N LEU A 94 -9.60 -18.49 -13.02
CA LEU A 94 -10.17 -17.41 -13.84
C LEU A 94 -9.29 -17.14 -15.06
N ASP A 95 -9.90 -17.32 -16.24
CA ASP A 95 -9.34 -16.88 -17.52
C ASP A 95 -8.97 -15.39 -17.44
N VAL A 96 -7.81 -15.08 -17.97
CA VAL A 96 -7.17 -13.76 -18.16
C VAL A 96 -8.04 -12.57 -17.74
N LEU A 97 -7.82 -12.09 -16.51
CA LEU A 97 -8.35 -10.80 -16.11
C LEU A 97 -7.64 -9.73 -16.95
N ARG A 98 -8.39 -8.72 -17.40
CA ARG A 98 -7.85 -7.59 -18.18
C ARG A 98 -7.07 -6.58 -17.31
N VAL A 99 -6.66 -6.98 -16.12
CA VAL A 99 -5.98 -6.12 -15.13
C VAL A 99 -4.54 -6.57 -15.01
N ASP A 100 -3.63 -5.74 -15.45
CA ASP A 100 -2.23 -6.09 -15.65
C ASP A 100 -1.52 -6.48 -14.35
N HIS A 101 -1.68 -5.72 -13.26
CA HIS A 101 -1.00 -6.01 -12.00
C HIS A 101 -1.38 -7.36 -11.39
N ILE A 102 -2.63 -7.83 -11.58
CA ILE A 102 -3.07 -9.14 -11.09
C ILE A 102 -2.38 -10.26 -11.87
N ASN A 103 -2.28 -10.12 -13.19
CA ASN A 103 -1.60 -11.11 -14.03
C ASN A 103 -0.10 -11.16 -13.68
N HIS A 104 0.54 -10.02 -13.46
CA HIS A 104 1.94 -9.94 -13.07
C HIS A 104 2.23 -10.68 -11.75
N ILE A 105 1.37 -10.52 -10.73
CA ILE A 105 1.51 -11.28 -9.47
C ILE A 105 1.30 -12.78 -9.69
N LYS A 106 0.29 -13.18 -10.48
CA LYS A 106 0.05 -14.61 -10.80
C LYS A 106 1.26 -15.25 -11.45
N GLU A 107 1.80 -14.65 -12.50
CA GLU A 107 3.00 -15.12 -13.19
C GLU A 107 4.17 -15.25 -12.22
N ALA A 108 4.36 -14.26 -11.33
CA ALA A 108 5.40 -14.30 -10.31
C ALA A 108 5.23 -15.46 -9.30
N LEU A 109 4.00 -15.87 -9.00
CA LEU A 109 3.70 -16.95 -8.06
C LEU A 109 3.72 -18.35 -8.71
N GLU A 110 3.55 -18.43 -10.04
CA GLU A 110 3.55 -19.72 -10.78
C GLU A 110 4.97 -20.21 -11.14
N GLU A 111 5.97 -19.33 -11.08
CA GLU A 111 7.35 -19.73 -11.34
C GLU A 111 7.89 -20.67 -10.26
N ASP A 112 8.32 -21.87 -10.66
CA ASP A 112 9.00 -22.87 -9.81
C ASP A 112 10.40 -22.35 -9.41
N THR A 113 10.50 -21.70 -8.26
CA THR A 113 11.76 -21.18 -7.74
C THR A 113 12.17 -21.89 -6.46
N LYS A 114 13.48 -22.09 -6.28
CA LYS A 114 14.04 -22.70 -5.07
C LYS A 114 13.79 -21.76 -3.88
N ILE A 115 13.15 -22.29 -2.85
CA ILE A 115 12.97 -21.61 -1.56
C ILE A 115 14.35 -21.23 -1.01
N SER A 116 14.63 -19.94 -0.93
CA SER A 116 15.80 -19.45 -0.22
C SER A 116 15.42 -19.18 1.22
N SER A 117 15.93 -19.98 2.17
CA SER A 117 15.84 -19.64 3.58
C SER A 117 16.82 -18.51 3.88
N CYS A 118 16.33 -17.34 4.28
CA CYS A 118 17.16 -16.26 4.78
C CYS A 118 16.80 -15.93 6.24
N GLU A 119 17.72 -15.31 6.95
CA GLU A 119 17.52 -14.95 8.36
C GLU A 119 16.29 -14.05 8.57
N THR A 120 15.97 -13.20 7.60
CA THR A 120 14.82 -12.29 7.66
C THR A 120 13.50 -13.02 7.45
N LEU A 121 13.46 -14.06 6.60
CA LEU A 121 12.29 -14.96 6.52
C LEU A 121 12.00 -15.59 7.86
N LEU A 122 13.03 -16.05 8.58
CA LEU A 122 12.88 -16.59 9.94
C LEU A 122 12.36 -15.55 10.93
N LYS A 123 12.78 -14.27 10.81
CA LYS A 123 12.23 -13.18 11.63
C LYS A 123 10.74 -12.96 11.34
N ILE A 124 10.36 -12.93 10.06
CA ILE A 124 8.96 -12.79 9.64
C ILE A 124 8.13 -13.98 10.12
N GLU A 125 8.60 -15.20 9.97
CA GLU A 125 7.96 -16.42 10.46
C GLU A 125 7.79 -16.38 11.99
N ASN A 126 8.77 -15.86 12.73
CA ASN A 126 8.68 -15.69 14.17
C ASN A 126 7.62 -14.64 14.58
N ILE A 127 7.45 -13.56 13.81
CA ILE A 127 6.40 -12.55 14.05
C ILE A 127 5.02 -13.14 13.77
N ILE A 128 4.88 -13.89 12.68
CA ILE A 128 3.64 -14.57 12.30
C ILE A 128 3.28 -15.64 13.34
N GLY A 129 4.26 -16.31 13.92
CA GLY A 129 4.07 -17.42 14.84
C GLY A 129 3.87 -18.75 14.12
N ASN A 130 3.45 -19.78 14.90
CA ASN A 130 3.23 -21.14 14.38
C ASN A 130 1.88 -21.31 13.67
N ASP A 131 1.17 -20.24 13.35
CA ASP A 131 -0.08 -20.34 12.60
C ASP A 131 0.24 -20.75 11.14
N PRO A 132 -0.25 -21.91 10.68
CA PRO A 132 0.08 -22.40 9.36
C PRO A 132 -0.57 -21.52 8.29
N LEU A 133 0.22 -20.71 7.58
CA LEU A 133 -0.22 -19.94 6.41
C LEU A 133 -0.64 -20.84 5.22
N THR A 134 -0.56 -22.16 5.39
CA THR A 134 -0.80 -23.18 4.36
C THR A 134 -2.15 -23.89 4.44
N SER A 135 -3.03 -23.51 5.38
CA SER A 135 -4.35 -24.18 5.49
C SER A 135 -5.40 -23.50 4.62
N ASP A 136 -6.26 -24.29 3.98
CA ASP A 136 -7.43 -23.84 3.19
C ASP A 136 -8.45 -23.01 4.01
N ILE A 137 -8.21 -22.83 5.31
CA ILE A 137 -9.06 -22.12 6.28
C ILE A 137 -8.44 -20.77 6.71
N ILE A 138 -7.52 -20.22 5.92
CA ILE A 138 -6.89 -18.94 6.25
C ILE A 138 -7.91 -17.80 6.10
N SER A 139 -8.04 -16.97 7.15
CA SER A 139 -8.83 -15.74 7.05
C SER A 139 -8.25 -14.82 5.96
N SER A 140 -9.13 -14.11 5.26
CA SER A 140 -8.73 -13.23 4.15
C SER A 140 -7.57 -12.28 4.51
N GLY A 141 -7.54 -11.73 5.71
CA GLY A 141 -6.47 -10.82 6.12
C GLY A 141 -5.07 -11.45 6.23
N ILE A 142 -4.97 -12.76 6.51
CA ILE A 142 -3.68 -13.46 6.55
C ILE A 142 -3.18 -13.80 5.13
N LYS A 143 -4.07 -13.82 4.13
CA LYS A 143 -3.71 -14.11 2.74
C LYS A 143 -2.72 -13.08 2.16
N GLU A 144 -2.83 -11.80 2.49
CA GLU A 144 -1.88 -10.78 2.02
C GLU A 144 -0.46 -11.02 2.56
N ILE A 145 -0.35 -11.39 3.83
CA ILE A 145 0.91 -11.79 4.43
C ILE A 145 1.45 -13.04 3.72
N GLY A 146 0.56 -13.98 3.33
CA GLY A 146 0.89 -15.16 2.55
C GLY A 146 1.44 -14.83 1.16
N ILE A 147 0.86 -13.85 0.44
CA ILE A 147 1.37 -13.38 -0.85
C ILE A 147 2.79 -12.84 -0.69
N ILE A 148 3.03 -11.99 0.31
CA ILE A 148 4.36 -11.45 0.59
C ILE A 148 5.36 -12.57 0.88
N GLN A 149 4.96 -13.54 1.72
CA GLN A 149 5.82 -14.69 2.03
C GLN A 149 6.17 -15.50 0.78
N LEU A 150 5.20 -15.78 -0.09
CA LEU A 150 5.42 -16.48 -1.35
C LEU A 150 6.34 -15.69 -2.29
N LEU A 151 6.13 -14.38 -2.45
CA LEU A 151 6.99 -13.52 -3.27
C LEU A 151 8.43 -13.45 -2.75
N LEU A 152 8.62 -13.54 -1.43
CA LEU A 152 9.95 -13.67 -0.83
C LEU A 152 10.56 -15.03 -1.10
N GLN A 153 9.81 -16.11 -0.90
CA GLN A 153 10.28 -17.49 -1.12
C GLN A 153 10.64 -17.74 -2.59
N THR A 154 9.90 -17.13 -3.51
CA THR A 154 10.19 -17.19 -4.96
C THR A 154 11.25 -16.19 -5.41
N ASN A 155 11.88 -15.46 -4.48
CA ASN A 155 12.90 -14.44 -4.76
C ASN A 155 12.40 -13.32 -5.70
N LYS A 156 11.10 -13.03 -5.68
CA LYS A 156 10.49 -11.93 -6.44
C LYS A 156 10.55 -10.62 -5.67
N LEU A 157 10.30 -10.64 -4.35
CA LEU A 157 10.63 -9.52 -3.49
C LEU A 157 12.12 -9.58 -3.15
N LYS A 158 12.91 -8.80 -3.83
CA LYS A 158 14.36 -8.67 -3.70
C LYS A 158 14.78 -7.20 -3.61
N GLU A 159 16.06 -6.95 -3.49
CA GLU A 159 16.61 -5.60 -3.42
C GLU A 159 16.11 -4.71 -4.57
N ASN A 160 15.71 -3.49 -4.23
CA ASN A 160 15.16 -2.49 -5.15
C ASN A 160 13.84 -2.87 -5.84
N THR A 161 13.09 -3.82 -5.30
CA THR A 161 11.69 -4.03 -5.69
C THR A 161 10.81 -2.92 -5.10
N PHE A 162 9.79 -2.49 -5.84
CA PHE A 162 8.79 -1.54 -5.36
C PHE A 162 7.48 -2.28 -5.06
N LEU A 163 7.05 -2.27 -3.81
CA LEU A 163 5.81 -2.91 -3.34
C LEU A 163 4.75 -1.85 -3.08
N ILE A 164 3.64 -1.95 -3.77
CA ILE A 164 2.47 -1.07 -3.61
C ILE A 164 1.35 -1.89 -2.99
N MET A 165 0.69 -1.38 -1.94
CA MET A 165 -0.43 -2.04 -1.29
C MET A 165 -1.56 -1.06 -0.99
N ASP A 166 -2.77 -1.44 -1.36
CA ASP A 166 -3.99 -0.68 -1.04
C ASP A 166 -4.74 -1.34 0.11
N GLU A 167 -4.87 -0.60 1.21
CA GLU A 167 -5.65 -0.98 2.39
C GLU A 167 -5.31 -2.38 2.94
N PRO A 168 -4.00 -2.71 3.08
CA PRO A 168 -3.56 -4.06 3.43
C PRO A 168 -4.03 -4.51 4.83
N GLU A 169 -4.51 -3.59 5.63
CA GLU A 169 -5.08 -3.87 6.95
C GLU A 169 -6.58 -4.19 6.92
N SER A 170 -7.27 -4.04 5.79
CA SER A 170 -8.75 -4.02 5.71
C SER A 170 -9.45 -5.25 6.27
N CYS A 171 -8.81 -6.40 6.19
CA CYS A 171 -9.35 -7.67 6.68
C CYS A 171 -8.60 -8.22 7.89
N LEU A 172 -7.70 -7.43 8.51
CA LEU A 172 -6.90 -7.85 9.64
C LEU A 172 -7.59 -7.53 10.98
N HIS A 173 -7.41 -8.43 11.95
CA HIS A 173 -7.68 -8.10 13.34
C HIS A 173 -6.62 -7.09 13.83
N PRO A 174 -6.97 -6.12 14.71
CA PRO A 174 -6.04 -5.08 15.19
C PRO A 174 -4.65 -5.57 15.64
N GLN A 175 -4.58 -6.72 16.27
CA GLN A 175 -3.29 -7.33 16.65
C GLN A 175 -2.43 -7.71 15.45
N TRP A 176 -3.06 -8.09 14.33
CA TRP A 176 -2.38 -8.44 13.10
C TRP A 176 -1.98 -7.20 12.30
N GLU A 177 -2.76 -6.10 12.37
CA GLU A 177 -2.35 -4.82 11.79
C GLU A 177 -0.98 -4.39 12.35
N ILE A 178 -0.78 -4.49 13.68
CA ILE A 178 0.48 -4.13 14.33
C ILE A 178 1.64 -5.03 13.85
N LYS A 179 1.41 -6.36 13.81
CA LYS A 179 2.42 -7.31 13.32
C LYS A 179 2.77 -7.09 11.85
N PHE A 180 1.75 -6.81 11.04
CA PHE A 180 1.94 -6.58 9.62
C PHE A 180 2.71 -5.29 9.34
N ALA A 181 2.45 -4.24 10.09
CA ALA A 181 3.24 -3.01 10.06
C ALA A 181 4.72 -3.28 10.34
N GLU A 182 5.04 -4.12 11.34
CA GLU A 182 6.41 -4.53 11.62
C GLU A 182 7.04 -5.29 10.46
N ILE A 183 6.33 -6.26 9.88
CA ILE A 183 6.80 -7.02 8.72
C ILE A 183 7.15 -6.09 7.55
N LEU A 184 6.28 -5.15 7.19
CA LEU A 184 6.53 -4.22 6.09
C LEU A 184 7.75 -3.34 6.33
N VAL A 185 7.93 -2.83 7.56
CA VAL A 185 9.13 -2.03 7.89
C VAL A 185 10.40 -2.88 7.84
N LEU A 186 10.35 -4.14 8.29
CA LEU A 186 11.48 -5.08 8.17
C LEU A 186 11.81 -5.40 6.71
N LEU A 187 10.82 -5.57 5.85
CA LEU A 187 11.04 -5.76 4.41
C LEU A 187 11.80 -4.58 3.79
N ALA A 188 11.39 -3.36 4.12
CA ALA A 188 12.07 -2.17 3.65
C ALA A 188 13.52 -2.07 4.16
N LYS A 189 13.77 -2.49 5.42
CA LYS A 189 15.07 -2.43 6.06
C LYS A 189 16.03 -3.50 5.54
N GLU A 190 15.61 -4.76 5.59
CA GLU A 190 16.49 -5.91 5.42
C GLU A 190 16.65 -6.31 3.94
N PHE A 191 15.60 -6.16 3.14
CA PHE A 191 15.64 -6.47 1.71
C PHE A 191 15.80 -5.25 0.81
N ASN A 192 15.93 -4.05 1.38
CA ASN A 192 16.03 -2.80 0.62
C ASN A 192 14.84 -2.59 -0.35
N ILE A 193 13.65 -3.06 0.03
CA ILE A 193 12.41 -2.91 -0.74
C ILE A 193 11.84 -1.51 -0.55
N HIS A 194 11.36 -0.89 -1.62
CA HIS A 194 10.59 0.36 -1.56
C HIS A 194 9.12 0.04 -1.37
N ILE A 195 8.44 0.76 -0.47
CA ILE A 195 7.04 0.48 -0.11
C ILE A 195 6.19 1.74 -0.26
N TYR A 196 5.03 1.58 -0.90
CA TYR A 196 3.97 2.57 -0.92
C TYR A 196 2.68 1.93 -0.41
N LEU A 197 2.05 2.55 0.59
CA LEU A 197 0.87 2.05 1.28
C LEU A 197 -0.25 3.08 1.28
N ASN A 198 -1.45 2.67 0.92
CA ASN A 198 -2.66 3.41 1.22
C ASN A 198 -3.37 2.77 2.42
N SER A 199 -3.84 3.57 3.37
CA SER A 199 -4.54 3.08 4.55
C SER A 199 -5.62 4.07 5.01
N TYR A 200 -6.67 3.55 5.66
CA TYR A 200 -7.63 4.32 6.42
C TYR A 200 -7.56 4.01 7.93
N SER A 201 -6.69 3.10 8.35
CA SER A 201 -6.47 2.77 9.76
C SER A 201 -5.44 3.70 10.40
N ALA A 202 -5.90 4.56 11.30
CA ALA A 202 -5.01 5.41 12.08
C ALA A 202 -4.00 4.57 12.90
N MET A 203 -4.44 3.41 13.40
CA MET A 203 -3.62 2.50 14.17
C MET A 203 -2.52 1.85 13.32
N PHE A 204 -2.84 1.42 12.10
CA PHE A 204 -1.86 0.84 11.19
C PHE A 204 -0.80 1.86 10.77
N ILE A 205 -1.22 3.10 10.43
CA ILE A 205 -0.32 4.19 10.08
C ILE A 205 0.59 4.54 11.26
N GLU A 206 0.06 4.58 12.49
CA GLU A 206 0.88 4.81 13.68
C GLU A 206 1.87 3.67 13.92
N ALA A 207 1.43 2.41 13.78
CA ALA A 207 2.30 1.25 13.92
C ALA A 207 3.49 1.32 12.94
N ILE A 208 3.23 1.64 11.66
CA ILE A 208 4.32 1.89 10.68
C ILE A 208 5.27 2.99 11.16
N SER A 209 4.73 4.11 11.67
CA SER A 209 5.56 5.22 12.17
C SER A 209 6.44 4.80 13.35
N LEU A 210 5.88 4.05 14.29
CA LEU A 210 6.61 3.58 15.48
C LEU A 210 7.69 2.55 15.11
N TYR A 211 7.37 1.57 14.24
CA TYR A 211 8.36 0.59 13.78
C TYR A 211 9.43 1.24 12.89
N ALA A 212 9.07 2.21 12.06
CA ALA A 212 10.06 2.98 11.30
C ALA A 212 11.03 3.76 12.21
N GLN A 213 10.55 4.26 13.38
CA GLN A 213 11.42 4.84 14.40
C GLN A 213 12.26 3.77 15.08
N TYR A 214 11.67 2.65 15.48
CA TYR A 214 12.35 1.57 16.20
C TYR A 214 13.49 0.94 15.37
N TYR A 215 13.29 0.85 14.05
CA TYR A 215 14.27 0.30 13.11
C TYR A 215 15.13 1.36 12.40
N ASP A 216 15.13 2.62 12.85
CA ASP A 216 15.92 3.74 12.31
C ASP A 216 15.61 4.13 10.85
N LEU A 217 14.42 3.82 10.35
CA LEU A 217 13.96 4.16 8.99
C LEU A 217 13.07 5.41 8.92
N ILE A 218 12.80 6.09 10.04
CA ILE A 218 11.85 7.22 10.07
C ILE A 218 12.27 8.38 9.15
N LYS A 219 13.57 8.59 8.91
CA LYS A 219 14.07 9.61 7.99
C LYS A 219 13.81 9.26 6.54
N ASP A 220 13.69 7.96 6.24
CA ASP A 220 13.41 7.40 4.92
C ASP A 220 11.96 6.97 4.77
N THR A 221 11.09 7.48 5.67
CA THR A 221 9.64 7.27 5.65
C THR A 221 8.93 8.60 5.48
N ASN A 222 7.97 8.65 4.56
CA ASN A 222 7.08 9.78 4.35
C ASN A 222 5.63 9.39 4.66
N PHE A 223 4.91 10.34 5.27
CA PHE A 223 3.49 10.23 5.55
C PHE A 223 2.74 11.33 4.83
N TYR A 224 1.60 10.99 4.23
CA TYR A 224 0.68 11.90 3.56
C TYR A 224 -0.73 11.67 4.08
N LEU A 225 -1.55 12.73 4.05
CA LEU A 225 -2.95 12.67 4.41
C LEU A 225 -3.78 13.36 3.34
N THR A 226 -4.83 12.69 2.87
CA THR A 226 -5.75 13.32 1.92
C THR A 226 -6.66 14.30 2.64
N GLN A 227 -6.76 15.52 2.14
CA GLN A 227 -7.58 16.60 2.69
C GLN A 227 -8.57 17.08 1.66
N LYS A 228 -9.87 17.00 2.00
CA LYS A 228 -10.94 17.47 1.13
C LYS A 228 -10.91 18.99 1.03
N GLN A 229 -11.02 19.52 -0.19
CA GLN A 229 -11.07 20.93 -0.50
C GLN A 229 -12.52 21.40 -0.69
N ASP A 230 -12.75 22.71 -0.75
CA ASP A 230 -14.08 23.31 -0.94
C ASP A 230 -14.72 22.92 -2.28
N ASN A 231 -13.91 22.62 -3.31
CA ASN A 231 -14.36 22.13 -4.60
C ASN A 231 -14.75 20.63 -4.61
N GLY A 232 -14.66 19.96 -3.47
CA GLY A 232 -14.98 18.54 -3.30
C GLY A 232 -13.84 17.56 -3.65
N LEU A 233 -12.75 18.03 -4.26
CA LEU A 233 -11.57 17.26 -4.58
C LEU A 233 -10.61 17.16 -3.39
N TYR A 234 -9.53 16.40 -3.52
CA TYR A 234 -8.57 16.15 -2.44
C TYR A 234 -7.17 16.62 -2.78
N ASN A 235 -6.51 17.22 -1.80
CA ASN A 235 -5.07 17.47 -1.81
C ASN A 235 -4.35 16.43 -0.94
N PHE A 236 -3.12 16.08 -1.32
CA PHE A 236 -2.25 15.19 -0.56
C PHE A 236 -1.26 16.03 0.24
N LYS A 237 -1.53 16.16 1.55
CA LYS A 237 -0.69 16.94 2.47
C LYS A 237 0.36 16.04 3.10
N LYS A 238 1.63 16.42 3.01
CA LYS A 238 2.71 15.74 3.73
C LYS A 238 2.61 16.01 5.23
N ILE A 239 2.67 14.93 6.02
CA ILE A 239 2.60 14.96 7.49
C ILE A 239 3.98 14.66 8.07
N SER A 240 4.40 15.47 9.04
CA SER A 240 5.61 15.16 9.81
C SER A 240 5.35 14.00 10.77
N PRO A 241 6.31 13.07 10.96
CA PRO A 241 6.18 12.03 11.98
C PRO A 241 5.91 12.55 13.41
N LYS A 242 6.24 13.81 13.67
CA LYS A 242 5.92 14.46 14.96
C LYS A 242 4.46 14.89 15.09
N ASN A 243 3.74 14.96 13.98
CA ASN A 243 2.37 15.44 13.90
C ASN A 243 1.36 14.32 13.57
N MET A 244 1.65 13.08 13.98
CA MET A 244 0.75 11.94 13.73
C MET A 244 -0.65 12.13 14.35
N GLY A 245 -0.80 13.05 15.33
CA GLY A 245 -2.11 13.47 15.84
C GLY A 245 -3.06 13.97 14.77
N GLU A 246 -2.56 14.61 13.69
CA GLU A 246 -3.41 15.05 12.56
C GLU A 246 -4.02 13.84 11.81
N VAL A 247 -3.31 12.72 11.75
CA VAL A 247 -3.82 11.47 11.13
C VAL A 247 -4.96 10.93 11.97
N TYR A 248 -4.76 10.87 13.30
CA TYR A 248 -5.82 10.46 14.23
C TYR A 248 -7.05 11.33 14.13
N GLU A 249 -6.89 12.64 14.28
CA GLU A 249 -8.02 13.60 14.19
C GLU A 249 -8.79 13.43 12.88
N ASN A 250 -8.11 13.17 11.76
CA ASN A 250 -8.77 13.04 10.47
C ASN A 250 -9.51 11.71 10.34
N LEU A 251 -8.85 10.59 10.68
CA LEU A 251 -9.38 9.26 10.44
C LEU A 251 -10.37 8.80 11.54
N THR A 252 -10.34 9.43 12.72
CA THR A 252 -11.28 9.11 13.81
C THR A 252 -12.52 10.03 13.86
N LYS A 253 -12.64 11.01 12.97
CA LYS A 253 -13.83 11.87 12.86
C LYS A 253 -15.19 11.13 12.92
N PRO A 254 -15.36 9.92 12.37
CA PRO A 254 -16.60 9.17 12.51
C PRO A 254 -17.02 8.89 13.95
N TYR A 255 -16.08 8.87 14.91
CA TYR A 255 -16.41 8.73 16.33
C TYR A 255 -17.15 9.95 16.90
N ASP A 256 -16.91 11.16 16.35
CA ASP A 256 -17.65 12.37 16.72
C ASP A 256 -19.16 12.24 16.41
N GLU A 257 -19.50 11.53 15.33
CA GLU A 257 -20.89 11.25 14.96
C GLU A 257 -21.54 10.29 15.94
N LEU A 258 -20.79 9.27 16.41
CA LEU A 258 -21.26 8.36 17.45
C LEU A 258 -21.49 9.09 18.78
N ASP A 259 -20.61 10.02 19.14
CA ASP A 259 -20.78 10.82 20.36
C ASP A 259 -21.98 11.77 20.27
N LYS A 260 -22.22 12.37 19.10
CA LYS A 260 -23.46 13.14 18.85
C LYS A 260 -24.71 12.25 18.96
N LEU A 261 -24.62 11.01 18.48
CA LEU A 261 -25.75 10.07 18.60
C LEU A 261 -25.98 9.66 20.06
N LYS A 262 -24.92 9.39 20.82
CA LYS A 262 -25.02 9.11 22.27
C LYS A 262 -25.68 10.29 23.01
N ALA A 263 -25.24 11.51 22.72
CA ALA A 263 -25.85 12.70 23.29
C ALA A 263 -27.36 12.77 22.97
N LYS A 264 -27.75 12.54 21.70
CA LYS A 264 -29.18 12.51 21.33
C LYS A 264 -30.00 11.44 22.06
N ILE A 265 -29.40 10.30 22.38
CA ILE A 265 -30.05 9.22 23.14
C ILE A 265 -30.25 9.67 24.60
N LEU A 266 -29.20 10.26 25.21
CA LEU A 266 -29.24 10.70 26.60
C LEU A 266 -30.22 11.87 26.84
N PHE A 267 -30.46 12.70 25.85
CA PHE A 267 -31.38 13.85 25.93
C PHE A 267 -32.76 13.56 25.32
N LYS A 268 -33.07 12.32 24.99
CA LYS A 268 -34.39 11.87 24.53
C LYS A 268 -35.35 11.53 25.67
N GLU A 269 -34.91 11.64 26.93
CA GLU A 269 -35.77 11.65 28.09
C GLU A 269 -36.27 13.09 28.37
#